data_962f2ae740b8bd71b34c4793eaf806d7
#
_entry.id   962f2ae740b8bd71b34c4793eaf806d7
#
_cell.length_a   1.000
_cell.length_b   1.000
_cell.length_c   1.000
_cell.angle_alpha   90.00
_cell.angle_beta   90.00
_cell.angle_gamma   90.00
#
_symmetry.space_group_name_H-M   'P 1'
#
loop_
_entity.id
_entity.type
_entity.pdbx_description
1 polymer ?
#
loop_
_entity_poly.entity_id
_entity_poly.type
_entity_poly.pdbx_seq_one_letter_code
_entity_poly.pdbx_strand_id
1 'polypeptide(L)'
;MCIRDSHLLDYLSYRVQQGSMPRTSARLLSSIRRFYRYLVRQGAVQKDPSSQIEFPKLGRPLPDTLTEEEVERLLDAPNINKPQGVRDRAMLEVLYACGLRVSELIGLTLGQVNLNHGVIRVTGKGNKERLIPFGEQANEWISKFVNEARGDLLKKNRQSDALFVSNRGSAMTRQAFWHLIKKHAKNVGIAKHLSPHTLRHAFATHLLNHGADLRVVQMLLGHSDLSTTQIYTHVAQARLQELHRKHHPRG
;
A
#
# COMPACT_ATOMS: atom_id res chain seq x y z
N MET A 1 -37.85 -21.65 -6.13
CA MET A 1 -37.00 -22.26 -5.09
C MET A 1 -36.54 -21.14 -4.16
N CYS A 2 -37.01 -21.09 -2.90
CA CYS A 2 -36.62 -20.02 -1.97
C CYS A 2 -35.39 -20.47 -1.17
N ILE A 3 -34.29 -19.73 -1.27
CA ILE A 3 -33.14 -19.94 -0.40
C ILE A 3 -33.50 -19.43 1.00
N ARG A 4 -33.30 -20.28 2.00
CA ARG A 4 -33.56 -19.99 3.42
C ARG A 4 -32.23 -19.71 4.14
N ASP A 5 -32.32 -19.12 5.32
CA ASP A 5 -31.16 -18.93 6.25
C ASP A 5 -30.42 -20.24 6.54
N SER A 6 -31.15 -21.36 6.73
CA SER A 6 -30.56 -22.68 6.94
C SER A 6 -29.61 -23.09 5.81
N HIS A 7 -29.99 -22.88 4.55
CA HIS A 7 -29.13 -23.23 3.39
C HIS A 7 -27.83 -22.41 3.37
N LEU A 8 -27.91 -21.16 3.81
CA LEU A 8 -26.70 -20.29 3.91
C LEU A 8 -25.82 -20.71 5.08
N LEU A 9 -26.43 -21.11 6.23
CA LEU A 9 -25.71 -21.65 7.38
C LEU A 9 -25.00 -22.96 7.02
N ASP A 10 -25.67 -23.87 6.35
CA ASP A 10 -25.12 -25.15 5.88
C ASP A 10 -23.92 -24.90 4.95
N TYR A 11 -24.06 -23.97 4.01
CA TYR A 11 -22.99 -23.59 3.11
C TYR A 11 -21.78 -22.97 3.85
N LEU A 12 -22.01 -22.08 4.80
CA LEU A 12 -20.94 -21.49 5.60
C LEU A 12 -20.25 -22.53 6.47
N SER A 13 -21.02 -23.45 7.08
CA SER A 13 -20.50 -24.57 7.87
C SER A 13 -19.64 -25.50 7.03
N TYR A 14 -20.13 -25.86 5.83
CA TYR A 14 -19.35 -26.64 4.87
C TYR A 14 -18.01 -25.95 4.54
N ARG A 15 -18.02 -24.64 4.28
CA ARG A 15 -16.81 -23.90 3.99
C ARG A 15 -15.80 -23.91 5.16
N VAL A 16 -16.30 -23.83 6.40
CA VAL A 16 -15.46 -23.93 7.60
C VAL A 16 -14.85 -25.34 7.74
N GLN A 17 -15.64 -26.40 7.50
CA GLN A 17 -15.15 -27.79 7.49
C GLN A 17 -14.08 -28.02 6.41
N GLN A 18 -14.16 -27.31 5.28
CA GLN A 18 -13.14 -27.29 4.23
C GLN A 18 -11.93 -26.42 4.56
N GLY A 19 -11.76 -25.97 5.82
CA GLY A 19 -10.61 -25.20 6.27
C GLY A 19 -10.66 -23.70 5.95
N SER A 20 -11.83 -23.13 5.63
CA SER A 20 -11.94 -21.70 5.43
C SER A 20 -11.68 -20.92 6.71
N MET A 21 -10.76 -19.98 6.66
CA MET A 21 -10.42 -19.08 7.78
C MET A 21 -11.64 -18.21 8.17
N PRO A 22 -11.83 -17.88 9.46
CA PRO A 22 -12.94 -17.04 9.94
C PRO A 22 -13.10 -15.71 9.20
N ARG A 23 -11.96 -15.06 8.83
CA ARG A 23 -11.98 -13.83 8.02
C ARG A 23 -12.52 -14.05 6.61
N THR A 24 -12.25 -15.21 6.01
CA THR A 24 -12.76 -15.58 4.68
C THR A 24 -14.27 -15.78 4.76
N SER A 25 -14.75 -16.48 5.78
CA SER A 25 -16.18 -16.70 6.03
C SER A 25 -16.92 -15.39 6.30
N ALA A 26 -16.34 -14.48 7.10
CA ALA A 26 -16.91 -13.15 7.34
C ALA A 26 -17.03 -12.33 6.05
N ARG A 27 -16.00 -12.36 5.20
CA ARG A 27 -16.02 -11.67 3.91
C ARG A 27 -17.07 -12.27 2.96
N LEU A 28 -17.18 -13.58 2.93
CA LEU A 28 -18.20 -14.29 2.16
C LEU A 28 -19.59 -13.89 2.60
N LEU A 29 -19.87 -13.91 3.91
CA LEU A 29 -21.16 -13.48 4.48
C LEU A 29 -21.47 -12.02 4.15
N SER A 30 -20.48 -11.12 4.19
CA SER A 30 -20.64 -9.72 3.78
C SER A 30 -21.06 -9.60 2.32
N SER A 31 -20.47 -10.42 1.43
CA SER A 31 -20.81 -10.44 0.00
C SER A 31 -22.22 -10.98 -0.24
N ILE A 32 -22.59 -12.05 0.47
CA ILE A 32 -23.95 -12.65 0.44
C ILE A 32 -24.99 -11.62 0.90
N ARG A 33 -24.76 -10.93 2.04
CA ARG A 33 -25.66 -9.88 2.53
C ARG A 33 -25.82 -8.75 1.52
N ARG A 34 -24.73 -8.30 0.90
CA ARG A 34 -24.81 -7.25 -0.11
C ARG A 34 -25.63 -7.68 -1.32
N PHE A 35 -25.49 -8.93 -1.75
CA PHE A 35 -26.26 -9.52 -2.84
C PHE A 35 -27.76 -9.60 -2.51
N TYR A 36 -28.13 -10.15 -1.34
CA TYR A 36 -29.55 -10.26 -0.97
C TYR A 36 -30.19 -8.89 -0.70
N ARG A 37 -29.48 -7.93 -0.12
CA ARG A 37 -29.96 -6.55 -0.02
C ARG A 37 -30.25 -5.93 -1.38
N TYR A 38 -29.42 -6.22 -2.37
CA TYR A 38 -29.68 -5.80 -3.75
C TYR A 38 -30.96 -6.46 -4.28
N LEU A 39 -31.13 -7.78 -4.15
CA LEU A 39 -32.33 -8.49 -4.61
C LEU A 39 -33.61 -8.00 -3.93
N VAL A 40 -33.56 -7.69 -2.64
CA VAL A 40 -34.72 -7.11 -1.91
C VAL A 40 -35.09 -5.74 -2.48
N ARG A 41 -34.08 -4.88 -2.79
CA ARG A 41 -34.34 -3.58 -3.43
C ARG A 41 -34.94 -3.69 -4.83
N GLN A 42 -34.60 -4.74 -5.56
CA GLN A 42 -35.16 -5.02 -6.89
C GLN A 42 -36.55 -5.73 -6.82
N GLY A 43 -37.04 -6.00 -5.63
CA GLY A 43 -38.29 -6.75 -5.46
C GLY A 43 -38.23 -8.23 -5.85
N ALA A 44 -37.05 -8.76 -6.17
CA ALA A 44 -36.85 -10.15 -6.58
C ALA A 44 -36.97 -11.14 -5.40
N VAL A 45 -36.76 -10.67 -4.17
CA VAL A 45 -36.92 -11.45 -2.91
C VAL A 45 -37.60 -10.55 -1.87
N GLN A 46 -38.53 -11.13 -1.12
CA GLN A 46 -39.25 -10.36 -0.10
C GLN A 46 -38.43 -10.10 1.17
N LYS A 47 -37.54 -11.03 1.55
CA LYS A 47 -36.74 -10.98 2.77
C LYS A 47 -35.28 -11.39 2.48
N ASP A 48 -34.36 -10.78 3.18
CA ASP A 48 -32.94 -11.13 3.16
C ASP A 48 -32.69 -12.35 4.08
N PRO A 49 -32.42 -13.55 3.53
CA PRO A 49 -32.17 -14.75 4.33
C PRO A 49 -30.85 -14.70 5.11
N SER A 50 -29.97 -13.77 4.80
CA SER A 50 -28.69 -13.63 5.50
C SER A 50 -28.78 -12.69 6.71
N SER A 51 -29.90 -12.00 6.94
CA SER A 51 -30.03 -10.96 7.96
C SER A 51 -29.81 -11.47 9.38
N GLN A 52 -30.26 -12.71 9.68
CA GLN A 52 -30.18 -13.35 11.00
C GLN A 52 -28.84 -14.08 11.25
N ILE A 53 -27.99 -14.25 10.23
CA ILE A 53 -26.75 -15.01 10.37
C ILE A 53 -25.71 -14.13 11.05
N GLU A 54 -25.19 -14.54 12.19
CA GLU A 54 -24.15 -13.82 12.90
C GLU A 54 -22.79 -13.93 12.19
N PHE A 55 -22.01 -12.85 12.28
CA PHE A 55 -20.63 -12.90 11.80
C PHE A 55 -19.76 -13.77 12.71
N PRO A 56 -18.84 -14.57 12.13
CA PRO A 56 -17.88 -15.30 12.95
C PRO A 56 -17.08 -14.33 13.81
N LYS A 57 -16.89 -14.69 15.09
CA LYS A 57 -16.07 -13.91 16.01
C LYS A 57 -14.62 -13.87 15.49
N LEU A 58 -14.21 -12.72 15.01
CA LEU A 58 -12.84 -12.51 14.59
C LEU A 58 -12.03 -12.05 15.80
N GLY A 59 -11.03 -12.83 16.20
CA GLY A 59 -9.98 -12.31 17.07
C GLY A 59 -9.38 -11.05 16.41
N ARG A 60 -9.10 -10.02 17.19
CA ARG A 60 -8.36 -8.84 16.74
C ARG A 60 -6.87 -9.06 17.06
N PRO A 61 -6.09 -9.77 16.24
CA PRO A 61 -4.64 -9.74 16.40
C PRO A 61 -4.22 -8.28 16.23
N LEU A 62 -3.42 -7.79 17.16
CA LEU A 62 -2.74 -6.51 16.97
C LEU A 62 -1.97 -6.59 15.65
N PRO A 63 -2.06 -5.58 14.78
CA PRO A 63 -1.28 -5.58 13.55
C PRO A 63 0.21 -5.68 13.92
N ASP A 64 0.91 -6.66 13.37
CA ASP A 64 2.36 -6.72 13.46
C ASP A 64 2.93 -5.53 12.70
N THR A 65 3.31 -4.49 13.43
CA THR A 65 4.06 -3.36 12.88
C THR A 65 5.55 -3.71 12.86
N LEU A 66 6.24 -3.25 11.84
CA LEU A 66 7.70 -3.28 11.84
C LEU A 66 8.23 -2.20 12.79
N THR A 67 9.28 -2.51 13.52
CA THR A 67 10.06 -1.49 14.24
C THR A 67 10.91 -0.68 13.24
N GLU A 68 11.45 0.46 13.68
CA GLU A 68 12.34 1.27 12.82
C GLU A 68 13.59 0.48 12.44
N GLU A 69 14.18 -0.27 13.37
CA GLU A 69 15.34 -1.13 13.11
C GLU A 69 15.02 -2.28 12.12
N GLU A 70 13.81 -2.83 12.18
CA GLU A 70 13.35 -3.83 11.21
C GLU A 70 13.18 -3.22 9.82
N VAL A 71 12.68 -1.98 9.74
CA VAL A 71 12.58 -1.23 8.48
C VAL A 71 13.97 -0.93 7.94
N GLU A 72 14.90 -0.43 8.73
CA GLU A 72 16.27 -0.15 8.30
C GLU A 72 16.95 -1.40 7.74
N ARG A 73 16.88 -2.52 8.47
CA ARG A 73 17.42 -3.79 7.96
C ARG A 73 16.78 -4.23 6.64
N LEU A 74 15.48 -4.01 6.47
CA LEU A 74 14.79 -4.33 5.23
C LEU A 74 15.23 -3.44 4.08
N LEU A 75 15.42 -2.14 4.35
CA LEU A 75 15.89 -1.17 3.37
C LEU A 75 17.33 -1.50 2.93
N ASP A 76 18.19 -1.96 3.82
CA ASP A 76 19.59 -2.31 3.54
C ASP A 76 19.76 -3.70 2.89
N ALA A 77 18.72 -4.53 2.86
CA ALA A 77 18.78 -5.89 2.32
C ALA A 77 19.08 -6.01 0.81
N PRO A 78 18.69 -5.05 -0.07
CA PRO A 78 19.00 -5.14 -1.49
C PRO A 78 20.49 -5.01 -1.79
N ASN A 79 21.01 -5.88 -2.68
CA ASN A 79 22.42 -5.80 -3.13
C ASN A 79 22.58 -4.64 -4.14
N ILE A 80 23.06 -3.51 -3.67
CA ILE A 80 23.25 -2.27 -4.44
C ILE A 80 24.34 -2.33 -5.52
N ASN A 81 25.16 -3.39 -5.54
CA ASN A 81 26.14 -3.62 -6.61
C ASN A 81 25.47 -4.13 -7.91
N LYS A 82 24.16 -4.36 -7.89
CA LYS A 82 23.37 -4.81 -9.05
C LYS A 82 22.28 -3.79 -9.36
N PRO A 83 22.02 -3.48 -10.64
CA PRO A 83 20.96 -2.54 -11.03
C PRO A 83 19.59 -2.86 -10.41
N GLN A 84 19.26 -4.16 -10.29
CA GLN A 84 18.04 -4.61 -9.63
C GLN A 84 18.02 -4.25 -8.13
N GLY A 85 19.15 -4.35 -7.47
CA GLY A 85 19.23 -4.03 -6.04
C GLY A 85 19.11 -2.54 -5.78
N VAL A 86 19.70 -1.69 -6.64
CA VAL A 86 19.50 -0.23 -6.56
C VAL A 86 18.03 0.13 -6.76
N ARG A 87 17.35 -0.47 -7.75
CA ARG A 87 15.90 -0.33 -7.94
C ARG A 87 15.13 -0.75 -6.70
N ASP A 88 15.43 -1.93 -6.19
CA ASP A 88 14.71 -2.53 -5.06
C ASP A 88 14.84 -1.64 -3.82
N ARG A 89 16.04 -1.10 -3.57
CA ARG A 89 16.29 -0.13 -2.50
C ARG A 89 15.47 1.13 -2.70
N ALA A 90 15.52 1.75 -3.88
CA ALA A 90 14.75 2.95 -4.19
C ALA A 90 13.24 2.74 -4.03
N MET A 91 12.72 1.57 -4.46
CA MET A 91 11.30 1.24 -4.28
C MET A 91 10.90 1.13 -2.81
N LEU A 92 11.72 0.49 -1.99
CA LEU A 92 11.47 0.32 -0.56
C LEU A 92 11.55 1.67 0.17
N GLU A 93 12.54 2.50 -0.15
CA GLU A 93 12.68 3.86 0.40
C GLU A 93 11.46 4.72 0.08
N VAL A 94 11.06 4.78 -1.18
CA VAL A 94 9.88 5.56 -1.59
C VAL A 94 8.61 5.05 -0.94
N LEU A 95 8.45 3.73 -0.83
CA LEU A 95 7.27 3.15 -0.18
C LEU A 95 7.19 3.54 1.29
N TYR A 96 8.31 3.48 2.00
CA TYR A 96 8.39 3.83 3.41
C TYR A 96 8.33 5.34 3.64
N ALA A 97 9.07 6.15 2.88
CA ALA A 97 9.08 7.60 3.03
C ALA A 97 7.74 8.27 2.70
N CYS A 98 6.99 7.72 1.74
CA CYS A 98 5.74 8.31 1.24
C CYS A 98 4.48 7.59 1.71
N GLY A 99 4.59 6.41 2.29
CA GLY A 99 3.45 5.59 2.66
C GLY A 99 2.51 5.26 1.48
N LEU A 100 3.05 5.09 0.27
CA LEU A 100 2.27 4.85 -0.94
C LEU A 100 1.49 3.53 -0.88
N ARG A 101 0.39 3.45 -1.64
CA ARG A 101 -0.18 2.14 -1.99
C ARG A 101 0.72 1.46 -3.01
N VAL A 102 0.77 0.12 -2.99
CA VAL A 102 1.58 -0.63 -3.97
C VAL A 102 1.24 -0.27 -5.42
N SER A 103 -0.04 -0.05 -5.71
CA SER A 103 -0.48 0.36 -7.06
C SER A 103 0.00 1.76 -7.45
N GLU A 104 0.11 2.67 -6.50
CA GLU A 104 0.65 4.00 -6.71
C GLU A 104 2.16 3.91 -6.97
N LEU A 105 2.91 3.18 -6.14
CA LEU A 105 4.35 2.98 -6.29
C LEU A 105 4.75 2.40 -7.64
N ILE A 106 4.13 1.28 -8.03
CA ILE A 106 4.49 0.60 -9.29
C ILE A 106 4.01 1.35 -10.54
N GLY A 107 2.99 2.21 -10.39
CA GLY A 107 2.46 3.05 -11.45
C GLY A 107 3.14 4.41 -11.59
N LEU A 108 4.12 4.73 -10.73
CA LEU A 108 4.84 6.00 -10.82
C LEU A 108 5.57 6.13 -12.16
N THR A 109 5.46 7.32 -12.74
CA THR A 109 6.21 7.73 -13.92
C THR A 109 7.31 8.73 -13.54
N LEU A 110 8.30 8.91 -14.42
CA LEU A 110 9.37 9.91 -14.23
C LEU A 110 8.79 11.32 -14.05
N GLY A 111 7.77 11.70 -14.83
CA GLY A 111 7.15 13.02 -14.76
C GLY A 111 6.32 13.29 -13.50
N GLN A 112 6.08 12.26 -12.67
CA GLN A 112 5.37 12.42 -11.40
C GLN A 112 6.30 12.66 -10.20
N VAL A 113 7.61 12.55 -10.38
CA VAL A 113 8.60 12.74 -9.33
C VAL A 113 9.37 14.04 -9.57
N ASN A 114 9.32 14.94 -8.62
CA ASN A 114 10.12 16.17 -8.65
C ASN A 114 11.21 16.09 -7.60
N LEU A 115 12.42 15.76 -8.04
CA LEU A 115 13.59 15.61 -7.18
C LEU A 115 14.04 16.93 -6.57
N ASN A 116 13.89 18.06 -7.29
CA ASN A 116 14.29 19.39 -6.80
C ASN A 116 13.42 19.85 -5.64
N HIS A 117 12.12 19.51 -5.67
CA HIS A 117 11.18 19.87 -4.63
C HIS A 117 10.90 18.73 -3.63
N GLY A 118 11.50 17.54 -3.79
CA GLY A 118 11.30 16.42 -2.89
C GLY A 118 9.83 15.99 -2.78
N VAL A 119 9.08 15.96 -3.90
CA VAL A 119 7.67 15.61 -3.91
C VAL A 119 7.32 14.62 -5.01
N ILE A 120 6.35 13.75 -4.71
CA ILE A 120 5.72 12.83 -5.67
C ILE A 120 4.26 13.22 -5.84
N ARG A 121 3.81 13.33 -7.10
CA ARG A 121 2.42 13.51 -7.46
C ARG A 121 1.78 12.15 -7.71
N VAL A 122 0.76 11.78 -6.94
CA VAL A 122 0.02 10.53 -7.12
C VAL A 122 -1.46 10.79 -7.36
N THR A 123 -2.06 9.98 -8.24
CA THR A 123 -3.48 10.00 -8.52
C THR A 123 -4.17 8.88 -7.73
N GLY A 124 -5.10 9.25 -6.84
CA GLY A 124 -5.85 8.34 -5.98
C GLY A 124 -7.20 7.93 -6.57
N LYS A 125 -8.04 7.31 -5.71
CA LYS A 125 -9.41 6.92 -6.07
C LYS A 125 -10.23 8.16 -6.47
N GLY A 126 -10.97 8.06 -7.58
CA GLY A 126 -11.78 9.17 -8.10
C GLY A 126 -10.97 10.24 -8.85
N ASN A 127 -9.81 9.88 -9.38
CA ASN A 127 -8.91 10.76 -10.13
C ASN A 127 -8.43 12.01 -9.35
N LYS A 128 -8.44 11.93 -8.01
CA LYS A 128 -7.94 13.00 -7.15
C LYS A 128 -6.43 12.89 -7.05
N GLU A 129 -5.74 13.96 -7.39
CA GLU A 129 -4.29 14.06 -7.24
C GLU A 129 -3.92 14.52 -5.83
N ARG A 130 -2.76 14.09 -5.34
CA ARG A 130 -2.14 14.62 -4.14
C ARG A 130 -0.63 14.65 -4.30
N LEU A 131 0.00 15.63 -3.66
CA LEU A 131 1.45 15.72 -3.52
C LEU A 131 1.85 15.09 -2.20
N ILE A 132 2.88 14.25 -2.24
CA ILE A 132 3.45 13.60 -1.08
C ILE A 132 4.92 14.00 -1.01
N PRO A 133 5.35 14.65 0.08
CA PRO A 133 6.76 14.93 0.30
C PRO A 133 7.52 13.65 0.58
N PHE A 134 8.81 13.65 0.26
CA PHE A 134 9.76 12.62 0.66
C PHE A 134 11.08 13.26 1.08
N GLY A 135 11.79 12.58 1.99
CA GLY A 135 13.04 13.08 2.56
C GLY A 135 14.26 12.86 1.66
N GLU A 136 15.42 13.31 2.12
CA GLU A 136 16.69 13.25 1.40
C GLU A 136 17.09 11.83 1.02
N GLN A 137 16.88 10.85 1.90
CA GLN A 137 17.23 9.45 1.64
C GLN A 137 16.48 8.89 0.42
N ALA A 138 15.17 9.15 0.33
CA ALA A 138 14.39 8.71 -0.82
C ALA A 138 14.82 9.45 -2.10
N ASN A 139 15.16 10.75 -2.00
CA ASN A 139 15.68 11.55 -3.11
C ASN A 139 16.98 10.96 -3.66
N GLU A 140 17.93 10.67 -2.77
CA GLU A 140 19.21 10.08 -3.13
C GLU A 140 19.05 8.75 -3.85
N TRP A 141 18.23 7.84 -3.31
CA TRP A 141 18.01 6.53 -3.90
C TRP A 141 17.24 6.56 -5.23
N ILE A 142 16.27 7.48 -5.37
CA ILE A 142 15.60 7.69 -6.68
C ILE A 142 16.62 8.22 -7.69
N SER A 143 17.39 9.24 -7.33
CA SER A 143 18.40 9.84 -8.20
C SER A 143 19.43 8.82 -8.64
N LYS A 144 19.97 8.04 -7.71
CA LYS A 144 20.93 6.96 -8.00
C LYS A 144 20.32 5.92 -8.93
N PHE A 145 19.08 5.50 -8.66
CA PHE A 145 18.41 4.52 -9.53
C PHE A 145 18.21 5.06 -10.94
N VAL A 146 17.71 6.28 -11.10
CA VAL A 146 17.41 6.88 -12.41
C VAL A 146 18.67 7.09 -13.23
N ASN A 147 19.75 7.58 -12.60
CA ASN A 147 20.97 7.97 -13.30
C ASN A 147 21.90 6.77 -13.55
N GLU A 148 22.02 5.82 -12.62
CA GLU A 148 23.06 4.78 -12.67
C GLU A 148 22.50 3.40 -13.07
N ALA A 149 21.28 3.04 -12.67
CA ALA A 149 20.82 1.66 -12.77
C ALA A 149 19.63 1.44 -13.71
N ARG A 150 18.79 2.46 -13.89
CA ARG A 150 17.55 2.33 -14.68
C ARG A 150 17.86 2.05 -16.16
N GLY A 151 18.90 2.69 -16.73
CA GLY A 151 19.32 2.48 -18.09
C GLY A 151 19.66 1.02 -18.42
N ASP A 152 20.31 0.34 -17.48
CA ASP A 152 20.69 -1.07 -17.61
C ASP A 152 19.47 -2.01 -17.63
N LEU A 153 18.42 -1.67 -16.90
CA LEU A 153 17.20 -2.46 -16.85
C LEU A 153 16.32 -2.24 -18.09
N LEU A 154 16.47 -1.10 -18.77
CA LEU A 154 15.70 -0.75 -19.97
C LEU A 154 16.21 -1.39 -21.26
N LYS A 155 17.29 -2.18 -21.26
CA LYS A 155 18.05 -2.71 -22.42
C LYS A 155 17.25 -3.07 -23.68
N LYS A 156 15.98 -3.49 -23.52
CA LYS A 156 15.12 -3.91 -24.64
C LYS A 156 13.97 -2.93 -24.93
N ASN A 157 13.64 -2.03 -23.99
CA ASN A 157 12.51 -1.11 -24.13
C ASN A 157 12.87 0.29 -23.60
N ARG A 158 13.57 1.07 -24.45
CA ARG A 158 14.08 2.40 -24.10
C ARG A 158 12.98 3.47 -23.91
N GLN A 159 11.72 3.17 -24.18
CA GLN A 159 10.61 4.15 -24.20
C GLN A 159 9.64 4.00 -23.02
N SER A 160 10.04 3.39 -21.92
CA SER A 160 9.16 3.28 -20.76
C SER A 160 9.20 4.55 -19.91
N ASP A 161 8.05 5.19 -19.69
CA ASP A 161 7.90 6.32 -18.77
C ASP A 161 7.83 5.88 -17.30
N ALA A 162 7.66 4.58 -17.04
CA ALA A 162 7.60 4.05 -15.69
C ALA A 162 8.89 4.37 -14.93
N LEU A 163 8.77 4.91 -13.72
CA LEU A 163 9.92 5.15 -12.84
C LEU A 163 10.61 3.83 -12.55
N PHE A 164 9.87 2.86 -12.00
CA PHE A 164 10.40 1.55 -11.62
C PHE A 164 10.11 0.49 -12.68
N VAL A 165 11.17 0.00 -13.30
CA VAL A 165 11.09 -1.00 -14.36
C VAL A 165 11.55 -2.37 -13.89
N SER A 166 10.95 -3.41 -14.46
CA SER A 166 11.33 -4.81 -14.26
C SER A 166 12.62 -5.15 -15.01
N ASN A 167 13.17 -6.34 -14.81
CA ASN A 167 14.31 -6.84 -15.58
C ASN A 167 14.01 -7.01 -17.09
N ARG A 168 12.74 -6.88 -17.48
CA ARG A 168 12.29 -6.93 -18.87
C ARG A 168 12.09 -5.54 -19.49
N GLY A 169 12.39 -4.46 -18.73
CA GLY A 169 12.20 -3.07 -19.17
C GLY A 169 10.75 -2.57 -19.14
N SER A 170 9.80 -3.38 -18.68
CA SER A 170 8.40 -2.98 -18.48
C SER A 170 8.15 -2.53 -17.04
N ALA A 171 7.04 -1.83 -16.78
CA ALA A 171 6.64 -1.47 -15.43
C ALA A 171 6.57 -2.69 -14.50
N MET A 172 6.87 -2.49 -13.22
CA MET A 172 6.79 -3.53 -12.20
C MET A 172 5.34 -3.96 -11.95
N THR A 173 5.11 -5.26 -11.71
CA THR A 173 3.81 -5.76 -11.29
C THR A 173 3.67 -5.82 -9.77
N ARG A 174 2.43 -5.78 -9.25
CA ARG A 174 2.17 -5.95 -7.81
C ARG A 174 2.75 -7.25 -7.26
N GLN A 175 2.61 -8.35 -8.01
CA GLN A 175 3.15 -9.65 -7.61
C GLN A 175 4.67 -9.65 -7.55
N ALA A 176 5.34 -9.07 -8.57
CA ALA A 176 6.79 -8.96 -8.60
C ALA A 176 7.30 -8.18 -7.38
N PHE A 177 6.69 -7.03 -7.07
CA PHE A 177 7.07 -6.24 -5.90
C PHE A 177 6.78 -6.95 -4.58
N TRP A 178 5.67 -7.69 -4.48
CA TRP A 178 5.35 -8.47 -3.30
C TRP A 178 6.36 -9.61 -3.05
N HIS A 179 6.77 -10.32 -4.11
CA HIS A 179 7.84 -11.31 -4.02
C HIS A 179 9.18 -10.70 -3.63
N LEU A 180 9.49 -9.50 -4.15
CA LEU A 180 10.69 -8.75 -3.82
C LEU A 180 10.75 -8.44 -2.33
N ILE A 181 9.70 -7.85 -1.75
CA ILE A 181 9.64 -7.56 -0.31
C ILE A 181 9.86 -8.83 0.51
N LYS A 182 9.15 -9.91 0.18
CA LYS A 182 9.31 -11.20 0.91
C LYS A 182 10.73 -11.75 0.83
N LYS A 183 11.35 -11.67 -0.33
CA LYS A 183 12.73 -12.11 -0.53
C LYS A 183 13.68 -11.33 0.37
N HIS A 184 13.58 -9.99 0.36
CA HIS A 184 14.45 -9.15 1.16
C HIS A 184 14.20 -9.33 2.66
N ALA A 185 12.95 -9.43 3.10
CA ALA A 185 12.59 -9.72 4.48
C ALA A 185 13.21 -11.05 4.98
N LYS A 186 13.11 -12.10 4.16
CA LYS A 186 13.71 -13.42 4.49
C LYS A 186 15.23 -13.30 4.63
N ASN A 187 15.88 -12.55 3.76
CA ASN A 187 17.34 -12.38 3.77
C ASN A 187 17.87 -11.73 5.07
N VAL A 188 17.06 -10.86 5.69
CA VAL A 188 17.42 -10.16 6.94
C VAL A 188 16.73 -10.72 8.19
N GLY A 189 16.14 -11.90 8.08
CA GLY A 189 15.56 -12.62 9.22
C GLY A 189 14.29 -12.02 9.80
N ILE A 190 13.52 -11.24 9.02
CA ILE A 190 12.23 -10.72 9.45
C ILE A 190 11.17 -11.83 9.29
N ALA A 191 10.77 -12.43 10.41
CA ALA A 191 9.80 -13.55 10.44
C ALA A 191 8.33 -13.09 10.32
N LYS A 192 8.04 -11.79 10.55
CA LYS A 192 6.70 -11.22 10.47
C LYS A 192 6.11 -11.36 9.07
N HIS A 193 4.77 -11.48 9.00
CA HIS A 193 4.07 -11.51 7.71
C HIS A 193 4.15 -10.14 7.01
N LEU A 194 5.12 -10.00 6.12
CA LEU A 194 5.45 -8.75 5.46
C LEU A 194 4.70 -8.60 4.12
N SER A 195 4.11 -7.43 3.94
CA SER A 195 3.42 -7.01 2.73
C SER A 195 3.68 -5.51 2.48
N PRO A 196 3.40 -4.99 1.29
CA PRO A 196 3.46 -3.54 1.05
C PRO A 196 2.57 -2.73 2.01
N HIS A 197 1.46 -3.32 2.46
CA HIS A 197 0.57 -2.68 3.45
C HIS A 197 1.23 -2.58 4.83
N THR A 198 2.08 -3.54 5.20
CA THR A 198 2.82 -3.51 6.47
C THR A 198 3.80 -2.35 6.51
N LEU A 199 4.55 -2.09 5.42
CA LEU A 199 5.44 -0.93 5.32
C LEU A 199 4.68 0.40 5.35
N ARG A 200 3.55 0.48 4.64
CA ARG A 200 2.68 1.67 4.71
C ARG A 200 2.10 1.87 6.13
N HIS A 201 1.82 0.79 6.84
CA HIS A 201 1.37 0.86 8.24
C HIS A 201 2.51 1.32 9.16
N ALA A 202 3.73 0.81 8.96
CA ALA A 202 4.92 1.27 9.67
C ALA A 202 5.15 2.78 9.47
N PHE A 203 5.08 3.29 8.21
CA PHE A 203 5.12 4.72 7.93
C PHE A 203 4.15 5.51 8.82
N ALA A 204 2.87 5.10 8.84
CA ALA A 204 1.85 5.80 9.62
C ALA A 204 2.14 5.75 11.13
N THR A 205 2.51 4.58 11.64
CA THR A 205 2.78 4.36 13.07
C THR A 205 4.02 5.13 13.51
N HIS A 206 5.10 5.11 12.72
CA HIS A 206 6.34 5.81 13.07
C HIS A 206 6.14 7.33 13.05
N LEU A 207 5.43 7.89 12.07
CA LEU A 207 5.06 9.31 12.09
C LEU A 207 4.30 9.69 13.35
N LEU A 208 3.30 8.89 13.76
CA LEU A 208 2.53 9.15 14.97
C LEU A 208 3.39 9.03 16.24
N ASN A 209 4.28 8.03 16.31
CA ASN A 209 5.21 7.85 17.43
C ASN A 209 6.18 9.04 17.58
N HIS A 210 6.56 9.65 16.46
CA HIS A 210 7.37 10.88 16.42
C HIS A 210 6.54 12.18 16.59
N GLY A 211 5.27 12.05 16.99
CA GLY A 211 4.43 13.19 17.35
C GLY A 211 3.75 13.90 16.18
N ALA A 212 3.67 13.27 15.01
CA ALA A 212 2.88 13.82 13.92
C ALA A 212 1.39 13.78 14.26
N ASP A 213 0.66 14.83 13.87
CA ASP A 213 -0.79 14.87 14.02
C ASP A 213 -1.47 13.81 13.14
N LEU A 214 -2.44 13.09 13.73
CA LEU A 214 -3.19 12.02 13.04
C LEU A 214 -3.83 12.51 11.73
N ARG A 215 -4.30 13.75 11.70
CA ARG A 215 -4.95 14.34 10.52
C ARG A 215 -3.95 14.54 9.37
N VAL A 216 -2.71 14.94 9.71
CA VAL A 216 -1.61 15.05 8.75
C VAL A 216 -1.28 13.68 8.16
N VAL A 217 -1.16 12.65 8.99
CA VAL A 217 -0.90 11.28 8.54
C VAL A 217 -2.03 10.78 7.63
N GLN A 218 -3.30 11.04 7.97
CA GLN A 218 -4.44 10.69 7.14
C GLN A 218 -4.41 11.40 5.78
N MET A 219 -4.00 12.67 5.74
CA MET A 219 -3.83 13.44 4.50
C MET A 219 -2.74 12.85 3.61
N LEU A 220 -1.57 12.56 4.16
CA LEU A 220 -0.46 11.91 3.43
C LEU A 220 -0.87 10.56 2.86
N LEU A 221 -1.62 9.78 3.61
CA LEU A 221 -2.15 8.49 3.18
C LEU A 221 -3.27 8.58 2.14
N GLY A 222 -3.88 9.75 1.94
CA GLY A 222 -4.97 9.96 0.98
C GLY A 222 -6.27 9.25 1.39
N HIS A 223 -6.70 9.46 2.64
CA HIS A 223 -8.02 9.05 3.11
C HIS A 223 -9.05 10.05 2.58
N SER A 224 -10.12 9.53 1.95
CA SER A 224 -11.02 10.27 1.05
C SER A 224 -11.98 11.29 1.69
N ASP A 225 -12.05 11.36 3.01
CA ASP A 225 -13.05 12.19 3.71
C ASP A 225 -12.60 13.63 4.02
N LEU A 226 -11.37 13.97 3.66
CA LEU A 226 -10.86 15.34 3.84
C LEU A 226 -10.79 16.01 2.47
N SER A 227 -11.53 17.11 2.31
CA SER A 227 -11.59 17.91 1.08
C SER A 227 -10.17 18.31 0.64
N THR A 228 -9.67 17.62 -0.38
CA THR A 228 -8.29 17.70 -0.87
C THR A 228 -7.99 18.99 -1.66
N THR A 229 -8.98 19.81 -1.93
CA THR A 229 -8.85 21.00 -2.80
C THR A 229 -7.98 22.13 -2.20
N GLN A 230 -7.79 22.15 -0.87
CA GLN A 230 -7.00 23.19 -0.21
C GLN A 230 -5.51 22.88 -0.02
N ILE A 231 -5.05 21.66 -0.39
CA ILE A 231 -3.68 21.18 -0.09
C ILE A 231 -2.67 21.61 -1.17
N TYR A 232 -3.13 22.18 -2.29
CA TYR A 232 -2.27 22.45 -3.45
C TYR A 232 -1.64 23.85 -3.47
N THR A 233 -1.75 24.62 -2.40
CA THR A 233 -1.02 25.89 -2.30
C THR A 233 0.45 25.63 -1.97
N HIS A 234 1.37 26.45 -2.48
CA HIS A 234 2.80 26.38 -2.13
C HIS A 234 3.04 26.40 -0.61
N VAL A 235 2.22 27.12 0.14
CA VAL A 235 2.29 27.22 1.62
C VAL A 235 1.94 25.87 2.27
N ALA A 236 0.92 25.19 1.76
CA ALA A 236 0.53 23.88 2.30
C ALA A 236 1.58 22.79 1.97
N GLN A 237 2.21 22.87 0.80
CA GLN A 237 3.29 21.96 0.40
C GLN A 237 4.52 22.13 1.30
N ALA A 238 4.99 23.37 1.51
CA ALA A 238 6.12 23.66 2.39
C ALA A 238 5.86 23.16 3.83
N ARG A 239 4.65 23.38 4.34
CA ARG A 239 4.27 22.88 5.66
C ARG A 239 4.24 21.35 5.76
N LEU A 240 3.78 20.66 4.73
CA LEU A 240 3.81 19.18 4.68
C LEU A 240 5.24 18.64 4.62
N GLN A 241 6.14 19.31 3.87
CA GLN A 241 7.56 18.95 3.83
C GLN A 241 8.23 19.14 5.18
N GLU A 242 7.96 20.27 5.86
CA GLU A 242 8.49 20.54 7.19
C GLU A 242 7.99 19.51 8.21
N LEU A 243 6.70 19.18 8.20
CA LEU A 243 6.11 18.16 9.07
C LEU A 243 6.69 16.77 8.78
N HIS A 244 6.89 16.42 7.52
CA HIS A 244 7.53 15.17 7.12
C HIS A 244 8.96 15.13 7.65
N ARG A 245 9.76 16.17 7.38
CA ARG A 245 11.14 16.29 7.86
C ARG A 245 11.27 16.20 9.37
N LYS A 246 10.33 16.81 10.11
CA LYS A 246 10.36 16.84 11.58
C LYS A 246 9.96 15.51 12.22
N HIS A 247 9.07 14.75 11.62
CA HIS A 247 8.42 13.61 12.26
C HIS A 247 8.70 12.26 11.57
N HIS A 248 9.21 12.25 10.34
CA HIS A 248 9.55 11.00 9.69
C HIS A 248 10.99 10.61 10.01
N PRO A 249 11.29 9.33 10.34
CA PRO A 249 12.64 8.86 10.65
C PRO A 249 13.68 9.09 9.54
N ARG A 250 13.19 9.27 8.32
CA ARG A 250 13.98 9.58 7.11
C ARG A 250 13.54 10.89 6.44
N GLY A 251 13.07 11.81 7.22
CA GLY A 251 12.65 13.16 6.79
C GLY A 251 13.80 14.12 6.52
#